data_12b0e1cbe10b9e5bce7a8bb39c49e1dc
#
_entry.id   12b0e1cbe10b9e5bce7a8bb39c49e1dc
#
_cell.length_a   1.000
_cell.length_b   1.000
_cell.length_c   1.000
_cell.angle_alpha   90.00
_cell.angle_beta   90.00
_cell.angle_gamma   90.00
#
_symmetry.space_group_name_H-M   'P 1'
#
loop_
_entity.id
_entity.type
_entity.pdbx_description
1 polymer ?
#
loop_
_entity_poly.entity_id
_entity_poly.type
_entity_poly.pdbx_seq_one_letter_code
_entity_poly.pdbx_strand_id
1 'polypeptide(L)'
;PLPAERASLWATRHGAGAQASRLVCGNLDLHEQVEAKLARLKGTEAALLLASGWQANAAVLPALFKAAAAQGEPQVYTDRLNHASLHHGCQAAGVRQIRFRHNDLAHLEHLLAERAGAPGARFIVTESVFSMDGDRADVPALAALAARHHAFLYLDEAHATGVLGPRGMGLAGQAR
;
A
#
# COMPACT_ATOMS: atom_id res chain seq x y z
N PRO A 1 -24.20 0.00 -19.20
CA PRO A 1 -23.86 1.43 -19.30
C PRO A 1 -22.38 1.64 -19.15
N LEU A 2 -21.83 2.53 -19.98
CA LEU A 2 -20.43 2.94 -19.90
C LEU A 2 -20.17 3.65 -18.55
N PRO A 3 -18.91 3.65 -18.04
CA PRO A 3 -18.58 4.32 -16.77
C PRO A 3 -19.05 5.77 -16.69
N ALA A 4 -18.97 6.52 -17.80
CA ALA A 4 -19.43 7.91 -17.88
C ALA A 4 -20.95 8.05 -17.68
N GLU A 5 -21.75 7.15 -18.26
CA GLU A 5 -23.21 7.16 -18.06
C GLU A 5 -23.60 6.86 -16.61
N ARG A 6 -22.90 5.91 -15.97
CA ARG A 6 -23.08 5.62 -14.54
C ARG A 6 -22.71 6.81 -13.67
N ALA A 7 -21.57 7.46 -13.95
CA ALA A 7 -21.14 8.64 -13.22
C ALA A 7 -22.18 9.78 -13.33
N SER A 8 -22.72 10.02 -14.54
CA SER A 8 -23.76 11.01 -14.77
C SER A 8 -25.05 10.71 -13.99
N LEU A 9 -25.52 9.45 -14.05
CA LEU A 9 -26.71 9.02 -13.29
C LEU A 9 -26.52 9.20 -11.78
N TRP A 10 -25.35 8.86 -11.26
CA TRP A 10 -25.02 9.03 -9.85
C TRP A 10 -24.96 10.50 -9.46
N ALA A 11 -24.29 11.35 -10.24
CA ALA A 11 -24.23 12.79 -10.00
C ALA A 11 -25.63 13.43 -10.00
N THR A 12 -26.50 13.03 -10.93
CA THR A 12 -27.88 13.50 -11.01
C THR A 12 -28.68 13.06 -9.78
N ARG A 13 -28.48 11.85 -9.30
CA ARG A 13 -29.27 11.29 -8.19
C ARG A 13 -28.78 11.73 -6.81
N HIS A 14 -27.46 11.87 -6.62
CA HIS A 14 -26.84 12.05 -5.32
C HIS A 14 -26.02 13.35 -5.18
N GLY A 15 -25.92 14.14 -6.24
CA GLY A 15 -25.05 15.32 -6.28
C GLY A 15 -23.59 14.98 -6.59
N ALA A 16 -22.77 16.01 -6.72
CA ALA A 16 -21.36 15.90 -7.16
C ALA A 16 -20.34 16.05 -6.03
N GLY A 17 -20.76 16.08 -4.76
CA GLY A 17 -19.86 16.28 -3.63
C GLY A 17 -20.28 15.49 -2.40
N ALA A 18 -19.31 15.29 -1.50
CA ALA A 18 -19.54 14.61 -0.23
C ALA A 18 -19.81 15.57 0.94
N GLN A 19 -19.87 16.90 0.68
CA GLN A 19 -20.16 17.99 1.61
C GLN A 19 -19.15 18.19 2.75
N ALA A 20 -18.52 17.13 3.27
CA ALA A 20 -17.54 17.19 4.35
C ALA A 20 -16.55 16.01 4.27
N SER A 21 -15.62 15.92 5.23
CA SER A 21 -14.78 14.74 5.39
C SER A 21 -15.60 13.51 5.80
N ARG A 22 -15.08 12.32 5.53
CA ARG A 22 -15.72 11.04 5.89
C ARG A 22 -15.95 10.88 7.39
N LEU A 23 -15.11 11.52 8.23
CA LEU A 23 -15.25 11.49 9.69
C LEU A 23 -16.41 12.35 10.22
N VAL A 24 -16.93 13.26 9.40
CA VAL A 24 -18.05 14.16 9.79
C VAL A 24 -19.34 13.65 9.17
N CYS A 25 -19.68 14.09 7.95
CA CYS A 25 -20.89 13.69 7.24
C CYS A 25 -20.65 13.34 5.77
N GLY A 26 -19.38 13.30 5.33
CA GLY A 26 -19.02 12.99 3.95
C GLY A 26 -18.81 11.51 3.65
N ASN A 27 -19.14 10.60 4.58
CA ASN A 27 -19.13 9.17 4.30
C ASN A 27 -20.45 8.76 3.65
N LEU A 28 -20.41 8.53 2.35
CA LEU A 28 -21.57 8.12 1.57
C LEU A 28 -21.67 6.58 1.56
N ASP A 29 -22.90 6.05 1.43
CA ASP A 29 -23.15 4.61 1.25
C ASP A 29 -22.33 4.02 0.09
N LEU A 30 -22.07 4.85 -0.94
CA LEU A 30 -21.23 4.45 -2.07
C LEU A 30 -19.79 4.12 -1.67
N HIS A 31 -19.21 4.84 -0.72
CA HIS A 31 -17.86 4.53 -0.21
C HIS A 31 -17.84 3.13 0.40
N GLU A 32 -18.80 2.83 1.27
CA GLU A 32 -18.91 1.52 1.94
C GLU A 32 -19.16 0.38 0.96
N GLN A 33 -20.02 0.59 -0.03
CA GLN A 33 -20.27 -0.39 -1.10
C GLN A 33 -19.00 -0.68 -1.92
N VAL A 34 -18.22 0.35 -2.26
CA VAL A 34 -16.97 0.21 -3.01
C VAL A 34 -15.92 -0.50 -2.15
N GLU A 35 -15.76 -0.12 -0.89
CA GLU A 35 -14.85 -0.76 0.06
C GLU A 35 -15.16 -2.25 0.24
N ALA A 36 -16.42 -2.59 0.51
CA ALA A 36 -16.87 -3.98 0.61
C ALA A 36 -16.63 -4.78 -0.67
N LYS A 37 -16.85 -4.16 -1.84
CA LYS A 37 -16.58 -4.80 -3.14
C LYS A 37 -15.08 -5.02 -3.36
N LEU A 38 -14.24 -4.02 -3.07
CA LEU A 38 -12.78 -4.13 -3.19
C LEU A 38 -12.21 -5.19 -2.24
N ALA A 39 -12.66 -5.22 -0.99
CA ALA A 39 -12.25 -6.24 -0.03
C ALA A 39 -12.55 -7.66 -0.56
N ARG A 40 -13.77 -7.90 -1.08
CA ARG A 40 -14.13 -9.19 -1.70
C ARG A 40 -13.27 -9.52 -2.92
N LEU A 41 -13.02 -8.55 -3.80
CA LEU A 41 -12.23 -8.77 -5.03
C LEU A 41 -10.77 -9.06 -4.72
N LYS A 42 -10.20 -8.33 -3.77
CA LYS A 42 -8.83 -8.51 -3.28
C LYS A 42 -8.71 -9.72 -2.33
N GLY A 43 -9.83 -10.23 -1.80
CA GLY A 43 -9.85 -11.30 -0.79
C GLY A 43 -9.20 -10.86 0.51
N THR A 44 -9.38 -9.60 0.90
CA THR A 44 -8.94 -9.02 2.17
C THR A 44 -10.11 -8.91 3.15
N GLU A 45 -9.80 -8.81 4.44
CA GLU A 45 -10.80 -8.64 5.50
C GLU A 45 -11.56 -7.32 5.35
N ALA A 46 -10.86 -6.24 5.00
CA ALA A 46 -11.42 -4.92 4.80
C ALA A 46 -10.70 -4.16 3.68
N ALA A 47 -11.29 -3.06 3.25
CA ALA A 47 -10.68 -2.06 2.38
C ALA A 47 -11.04 -0.67 2.87
N LEU A 48 -10.18 0.31 2.62
CA LEU A 48 -10.41 1.71 2.90
C LEU A 48 -10.16 2.52 1.62
N LEU A 49 -11.16 3.29 1.21
CA LEU A 49 -11.08 4.16 0.05
C LEU A 49 -10.55 5.54 0.45
N LEU A 50 -9.52 6.00 -0.25
CA LEU A 50 -8.97 7.35 -0.14
C LEU A 50 -9.04 8.06 -1.50
N ALA A 51 -8.88 9.38 -1.52
CA ALA A 51 -9.07 10.18 -2.73
C ALA A 51 -8.01 9.92 -3.82
N SER A 52 -6.84 9.40 -3.44
CA SER A 52 -5.77 9.05 -4.37
C SER A 52 -4.78 8.06 -3.75
N GLY A 53 -3.99 7.36 -4.59
CA GLY A 53 -2.87 6.53 -4.12
C GLY A 53 -1.80 7.34 -3.38
N TRP A 54 -1.56 8.59 -3.79
CA TRP A 54 -0.69 9.49 -3.05
C TRP A 54 -1.17 9.69 -1.61
N GLN A 55 -2.46 10.04 -1.45
CA GLN A 55 -3.05 10.22 -0.12
C GLN A 55 -3.02 8.92 0.69
N ALA A 56 -3.26 7.78 0.06
CA ALA A 56 -3.16 6.48 0.72
C ALA A 56 -1.78 6.27 1.33
N ASN A 57 -0.71 6.42 0.54
CA ASN A 57 0.65 6.25 1.02
C ASN A 57 1.04 7.30 2.07
N ALA A 58 0.67 8.57 1.85
CA ALA A 58 0.99 9.68 2.76
C ALA A 58 0.25 9.61 4.11
N ALA A 59 -0.90 8.95 4.18
CA ALA A 59 -1.68 8.81 5.41
C ALA A 59 -1.44 7.46 6.12
N VAL A 60 -1.41 6.37 5.37
CA VAL A 60 -1.34 5.01 5.94
C VAL A 60 0.04 4.71 6.51
N LEU A 61 1.12 5.04 5.80
CA LEU A 61 2.48 4.77 6.29
C LEU A 61 2.77 5.45 7.63
N PRO A 62 2.53 6.77 7.82
CA PRO A 62 2.71 7.40 9.12
C PRO A 62 1.84 6.78 10.22
N ALA A 63 0.60 6.39 9.91
CA ALA A 63 -0.29 5.78 10.89
C ALA A 63 0.24 4.40 11.34
N LEU A 64 0.71 3.57 10.42
CA LEU A 64 1.31 2.26 10.73
C LEU A 64 2.58 2.41 11.57
N PHE A 65 3.49 3.32 11.19
CA PHE A 65 4.73 3.53 11.93
C PHE A 65 4.47 4.08 13.33
N LYS A 66 3.52 5.00 13.47
CA LYS A 66 3.10 5.51 14.78
C LYS A 66 2.50 4.42 15.67
N ALA A 67 1.66 3.56 15.11
CA ALA A 67 1.08 2.45 15.86
C ALA A 67 2.14 1.45 16.33
N ALA A 68 3.20 1.24 15.54
CA ALA A 68 4.30 0.35 15.85
C ALA A 68 5.35 0.96 16.81
N ALA A 69 5.37 2.27 17.00
CA ALA A 69 6.41 2.98 17.76
C ALA A 69 6.47 2.58 19.25
N ALA A 70 5.41 2.00 19.81
CA ALA A 70 5.42 1.46 21.16
C ALA A 70 6.41 0.29 21.36
N GLN A 71 6.84 -0.36 20.26
CA GLN A 71 7.81 -1.45 20.25
C GLN A 71 9.26 -0.98 20.00
N GLY A 72 9.48 0.34 19.91
CA GLY A 72 10.73 0.96 19.52
C GLY A 72 10.63 1.67 18.17
N GLU A 73 11.72 2.34 17.76
CA GLU A 73 11.76 3.05 16.46
C GLU A 73 11.56 2.06 15.30
N PRO A 74 10.56 2.26 14.40
CA PRO A 74 10.32 1.37 13.28
C PRO A 74 11.52 1.28 12.34
N GLN A 75 11.88 0.06 11.94
CA GLN A 75 12.90 -0.22 10.94
C GLN A 75 12.24 -0.30 9.56
N VAL A 76 12.42 0.72 8.73
CA VAL A 76 11.69 0.85 7.45
C VAL A 76 12.63 0.62 6.28
N TYR A 77 12.49 -0.53 5.60
CA TYR A 77 13.27 -0.94 4.44
C TYR A 77 12.52 -0.56 3.16
N THR A 78 13.12 0.28 2.33
CA THR A 78 12.47 0.81 1.12
C THR A 78 13.27 0.48 -0.13
N ASP A 79 12.60 0.06 -1.21
CA ASP A 79 13.24 -0.01 -2.52
C ASP A 79 13.64 1.40 -2.97
N ARG A 80 14.85 1.51 -3.55
CA ARG A 80 15.39 2.82 -3.97
C ARG A 80 14.62 3.49 -5.10
N LEU A 81 13.83 2.73 -5.88
CA LEU A 81 13.03 3.23 -6.99
C LEU A 81 11.53 3.33 -6.67
N ASN A 82 11.16 3.21 -5.41
CA ASN A 82 9.78 3.41 -4.99
C ASN A 82 9.23 4.77 -5.45
N HIS A 83 7.93 4.79 -5.72
CA HIS A 83 7.20 6.01 -6.04
C HIS A 83 7.37 7.08 -4.95
N ALA A 84 7.43 8.34 -5.37
CA ALA A 84 7.66 9.48 -4.48
C ALA A 84 6.69 9.56 -3.29
N SER A 85 5.44 9.10 -3.44
CA SER A 85 4.46 9.08 -2.35
C SER A 85 4.83 8.13 -1.21
N LEU A 86 5.49 7.00 -1.49
CA LEU A 86 6.00 6.07 -0.47
C LEU A 86 7.14 6.72 0.33
N HIS A 87 8.08 7.36 -0.37
CA HIS A 87 9.13 8.13 0.29
C HIS A 87 8.57 9.29 1.11
N HIS A 88 7.56 10.00 0.58
CA HIS A 88 6.88 11.09 1.28
C HIS A 88 6.18 10.59 2.55
N GLY A 89 5.48 9.46 2.50
CA GLY A 89 4.83 8.86 3.68
C GLY A 89 5.85 8.51 4.78
N CYS A 90 7.00 7.94 4.42
CA CYS A 90 8.08 7.69 5.37
C CYS A 90 8.64 9.00 5.97
N GLN A 91 8.86 10.00 5.13
CA GLN A 91 9.38 11.31 5.55
C GLN A 91 8.40 12.04 6.46
N ALA A 92 7.10 12.02 6.14
CA ALA A 92 6.06 12.63 6.96
C ALA A 92 5.96 12.01 8.36
N ALA A 93 6.31 10.73 8.49
CA ALA A 93 6.41 10.04 9.78
C ALA A 93 7.72 10.34 10.54
N GLY A 94 8.69 11.02 9.94
CA GLY A 94 10.00 11.26 10.52
C GLY A 94 10.87 10.01 10.65
N VAL A 95 10.51 8.89 10.00
CA VAL A 95 11.28 7.64 10.10
C VAL A 95 12.46 7.61 9.14
N ARG A 96 13.57 7.03 9.60
CA ARG A 96 14.74 6.80 8.76
C ARG A 96 14.50 5.63 7.81
N GLN A 97 14.66 5.86 6.50
CA GLN A 97 14.57 4.83 5.48
C GLN A 97 15.90 4.09 5.32
N ILE A 98 15.85 2.76 5.38
CA ILE A 98 16.96 1.86 5.06
C ILE A 98 16.75 1.41 3.62
N ARG A 99 17.47 2.05 2.68
CA ARG A 99 17.25 1.81 1.25
C ARG A 99 18.00 0.60 0.77
N PHE A 100 17.29 -0.36 0.16
CA PHE A 100 17.93 -1.48 -0.55
C PHE A 100 17.98 -1.21 -2.06
N ARG A 101 18.90 -1.93 -2.72
CA ARG A 101 19.03 -1.86 -4.18
C ARG A 101 17.77 -2.37 -4.85
N HIS A 102 17.39 -1.72 -5.94
CA HIS A 102 16.18 -2.00 -6.68
C HIS A 102 16.04 -3.49 -7.03
N ASN A 103 14.90 -4.08 -6.63
CA ASN A 103 14.56 -5.50 -6.82
C ASN A 103 15.61 -6.51 -6.31
N ASP A 104 16.55 -6.09 -5.45
CA ASP A 104 17.63 -6.94 -4.92
C ASP A 104 17.22 -7.54 -3.57
N LEU A 105 16.61 -8.71 -3.60
CA LEU A 105 16.17 -9.43 -2.41
C LEU A 105 17.36 -9.89 -1.53
N ALA A 106 18.50 -10.21 -2.13
CA ALA A 106 19.68 -10.60 -1.37
C ALA A 106 20.23 -9.42 -0.55
N HIS A 107 20.24 -8.22 -1.14
CA HIS A 107 20.63 -7.02 -0.41
C HIS A 107 19.60 -6.67 0.68
N LEU A 108 18.31 -6.81 0.42
CA LEU A 108 17.25 -6.60 1.42
C LEU A 108 17.44 -7.58 2.60
N GLU A 109 17.64 -8.86 2.31
CA GLU A 109 17.85 -9.89 3.35
C GLU A 109 19.10 -9.61 4.20
N HIS A 110 20.20 -9.20 3.56
CA HIS A 110 21.41 -8.78 4.25
C HIS A 110 21.15 -7.64 5.24
N LEU A 111 20.44 -6.58 4.81
CA LEU A 111 20.10 -5.44 5.67
C LEU A 111 19.15 -5.81 6.82
N LEU A 112 18.23 -6.73 6.59
CA LEU A 112 17.33 -7.27 7.63
C LEU A 112 18.10 -8.09 8.65
N ALA A 113 19.03 -8.91 8.20
CA ALA A 113 19.89 -9.75 9.06
C ALA A 113 20.86 -8.93 9.93
N GLU A 114 21.49 -7.90 9.34
CA GLU A 114 22.38 -6.99 10.09
C GLU A 114 21.69 -6.32 11.29
N ARG A 115 20.39 -6.13 11.20
CA ARG A 115 19.56 -5.45 12.21
C ARG A 115 18.64 -6.39 12.97
N ALA A 116 18.89 -7.70 12.92
CA ALA A 116 18.03 -8.70 13.54
C ALA A 116 17.83 -8.49 15.04
N GLY A 117 18.86 -8.03 15.76
CA GLY A 117 18.82 -7.74 17.18
C GLY A 117 18.38 -6.33 17.56
N ALA A 118 18.14 -5.43 16.58
CA ALA A 118 17.71 -4.08 16.89
C ALA A 118 16.22 -4.05 17.25
N PRO A 119 15.81 -3.20 18.22
CA PRO A 119 14.41 -3.06 18.61
C PRO A 119 13.57 -2.42 17.49
N GLY A 120 12.24 -2.50 17.64
CA GLY A 120 11.28 -1.88 16.74
C GLY A 120 10.73 -2.84 15.67
N ALA A 121 9.50 -2.57 15.27
CA ALA A 121 8.84 -3.33 14.22
C ALA A 121 9.50 -3.08 12.86
N ARG A 122 9.57 -4.14 12.02
CA ARG A 122 10.17 -4.09 10.70
C ARG A 122 9.10 -3.92 9.63
N PHE A 123 9.37 -3.03 8.69
CA PHE A 123 8.51 -2.77 7.54
C PHE A 123 9.32 -2.86 6.25
N ILE A 124 8.84 -3.65 5.30
CA ILE A 124 9.33 -3.65 3.91
C ILE A 124 8.32 -2.87 3.10
N VAL A 125 8.74 -1.79 2.47
CA VAL A 125 7.88 -0.89 1.68
C VAL A 125 8.37 -0.91 0.24
N THR A 126 7.55 -1.39 -0.69
CA THR A 126 7.91 -1.52 -2.09
C THR A 126 6.68 -1.50 -3.01
N GLU A 127 6.91 -1.52 -4.32
CA GLU A 127 5.87 -1.66 -5.35
C GLU A 127 5.87 -3.08 -5.93
N SER A 128 4.74 -3.53 -6.44
CA SER A 128 4.67 -4.80 -7.17
C SER A 128 5.05 -4.63 -8.65
N VAL A 129 4.78 -3.46 -9.21
CA VAL A 129 5.17 -3.04 -10.56
C VAL A 129 5.65 -1.60 -10.49
N PHE A 130 6.86 -1.35 -10.92
CA PHE A 130 7.48 -0.02 -10.87
C PHE A 130 7.09 0.83 -12.10
N SER A 131 6.68 2.07 -11.86
CA SER A 131 6.04 2.93 -12.87
C SER A 131 6.94 3.31 -14.04
N MET A 132 8.24 3.48 -13.81
CA MET A 132 9.15 4.03 -14.83
C MET A 132 9.62 2.95 -15.81
N ASP A 133 10.03 1.80 -15.30
CA ASP A 133 10.64 0.74 -16.09
C ASP A 133 9.65 -0.42 -16.39
N GLY A 134 8.52 -0.45 -15.68
CA GLY A 134 7.49 -1.48 -15.84
C GLY A 134 7.91 -2.87 -15.34
N ASP A 135 9.04 -2.94 -14.66
CA ASP A 135 9.54 -4.18 -14.09
C ASP A 135 8.76 -4.58 -12.84
N ARG A 136 8.86 -5.85 -12.46
CA ARG A 136 8.04 -6.46 -11.42
C ARG A 136 8.90 -6.95 -10.28
N ALA A 137 8.39 -6.75 -9.07
CA ALA A 137 8.94 -7.40 -7.89
C ALA A 137 8.50 -8.88 -7.84
N ASP A 138 9.36 -9.73 -7.30
CA ASP A 138 9.00 -11.11 -6.93
C ASP A 138 8.20 -11.09 -5.62
N VAL A 139 6.88 -10.88 -5.73
CA VAL A 139 5.99 -10.73 -4.59
C VAL A 139 5.96 -11.99 -3.69
N PRO A 140 5.91 -13.23 -4.23
CA PRO A 140 6.05 -14.43 -3.41
C PRO A 140 7.35 -14.48 -2.60
N ALA A 141 8.48 -14.17 -3.22
CA ALA A 141 9.77 -14.16 -2.52
C ALA A 141 9.84 -13.04 -1.47
N LEU A 142 9.30 -11.84 -1.77
CA LEU A 142 9.18 -10.74 -0.79
C LEU A 142 8.33 -11.14 0.42
N ALA A 143 7.19 -11.80 0.19
CA ALA A 143 6.32 -12.26 1.26
C ALA A 143 7.00 -13.32 2.14
N ALA A 144 7.70 -14.28 1.52
CA ALA A 144 8.49 -15.27 2.24
C ALA A 144 9.61 -14.64 3.06
N LEU A 145 10.30 -13.66 2.50
CA LEU A 145 11.35 -12.90 3.18
C LEU A 145 10.79 -12.11 4.36
N ALA A 146 9.68 -11.41 4.16
CA ALA A 146 8.99 -10.67 5.21
C ALA A 146 8.59 -11.59 6.38
N ALA A 147 8.03 -12.76 6.08
CA ALA A 147 7.65 -13.75 7.10
C ALA A 147 8.88 -14.25 7.90
N ARG A 148 9.98 -14.62 7.23
CA ARG A 148 11.21 -15.09 7.90
C ARG A 148 11.80 -14.06 8.86
N HIS A 149 11.68 -12.77 8.53
CA HIS A 149 12.23 -11.67 9.34
C HIS A 149 11.19 -10.97 10.21
N HIS A 150 9.98 -11.52 10.33
CA HIS A 150 8.86 -10.91 11.08
C HIS A 150 8.63 -9.44 10.69
N ALA A 151 8.70 -9.15 9.40
CA ALA A 151 8.50 -7.82 8.84
C ALA A 151 7.07 -7.68 8.27
N PHE A 152 6.49 -6.50 8.44
CA PHE A 152 5.26 -6.14 7.75
C PHE A 152 5.58 -5.74 6.30
N LEU A 153 4.98 -6.41 5.32
CA LEU A 153 5.13 -6.06 3.91
C LEU A 153 4.03 -5.05 3.51
N TYR A 154 4.44 -3.82 3.20
CA TYR A 154 3.60 -2.81 2.57
C TYR A 154 3.86 -2.81 1.07
N LEU A 155 2.86 -3.22 0.29
CA LEU A 155 2.98 -3.38 -1.15
C LEU A 155 2.07 -2.41 -1.88
N ASP A 156 2.64 -1.49 -2.66
CA ASP A 156 1.89 -0.62 -3.56
C ASP A 156 1.62 -1.38 -4.87
N GLU A 157 0.35 -1.47 -5.24
CA GLU A 157 -0.11 -2.16 -6.44
C GLU A 157 -0.80 -1.21 -7.44
N ALA A 158 -0.48 0.09 -7.41
CA ALA A 158 -1.11 1.08 -8.28
C ALA A 158 -1.01 0.73 -9.77
N HIS A 159 0.12 0.14 -10.21
CA HIS A 159 0.37 -0.26 -11.58
C HIS A 159 0.01 -1.72 -11.90
N ALA A 160 -0.40 -2.50 -10.90
CA ALA A 160 -0.80 -3.90 -11.07
C ALA A 160 -2.31 -4.12 -11.01
N THR A 161 -3.01 -3.39 -10.14
CA THR A 161 -4.45 -3.52 -9.93
C THR A 161 -5.22 -3.08 -11.18
N GLY A 162 -6.12 -3.94 -11.67
CA GLY A 162 -6.86 -3.73 -12.92
C GLY A 162 -6.15 -4.28 -14.16
N VAL A 163 -4.87 -4.68 -14.05
CA VAL A 163 -4.03 -5.08 -15.19
C VAL A 163 -3.45 -6.48 -15.03
N LEU A 164 -2.87 -6.79 -13.87
CA LEU A 164 -2.09 -8.01 -13.62
C LEU A 164 -2.70 -8.85 -12.51
N GLY A 165 -2.19 -10.08 -12.42
CA GLY A 165 -2.58 -11.04 -11.40
C GLY A 165 -3.93 -11.72 -11.66
N PRO A 166 -4.33 -12.66 -10.79
CA PRO A 166 -5.60 -13.36 -10.92
C PRO A 166 -6.78 -12.38 -10.94
N ARG A 167 -7.60 -12.47 -11.97
CA ARG A 167 -8.76 -11.58 -12.20
C ARG A 167 -8.41 -10.09 -12.27
N GLY A 168 -7.16 -9.73 -12.58
CA GLY A 168 -6.69 -8.36 -12.60
C GLY A 168 -6.58 -7.69 -11.22
N MET A 169 -6.51 -8.46 -10.14
CA MET A 169 -6.53 -7.91 -8.78
C MET A 169 -5.14 -7.65 -8.20
N GLY A 170 -4.11 -7.57 -9.05
CA GLY A 170 -2.73 -7.32 -8.64
C GLY A 170 -1.94 -8.59 -8.38
N LEU A 171 -0.66 -8.42 -8.08
CA LEU A 171 0.30 -9.53 -7.89
C LEU A 171 0.30 -10.08 -6.46
N ALA A 172 -0.20 -9.34 -5.46
CA ALA A 172 -0.28 -9.80 -4.07
C ALA A 172 -1.06 -11.12 -3.90
N GLY A 173 -2.03 -11.38 -4.77
CA GLY A 173 -2.77 -12.63 -4.78
C GLY A 173 -1.95 -13.89 -5.15
N GLN A 174 -0.73 -13.71 -5.65
CA GLN A 174 0.20 -14.80 -5.99
C GLN A 174 1.00 -15.29 -4.78
N ALA A 175 1.04 -14.50 -3.70
CA ALA A 175 1.77 -14.81 -2.47
C ALA A 175 0.90 -15.48 -1.38
N ARG A 176 -0.32 -15.89 -1.75
CA ARG A 176 -1.28 -16.56 -0.84
C ARG A 176 -1.25 -18.05 -1.01
#